data_3b9791d46a0eb1b3d314f2a368922391
#
_entry.id   3b9791d46a0eb1b3d314f2a368922391
#
_cell.length_a   1.000
_cell.length_b   1.000
_cell.length_c   1.000
_cell.angle_alpha   90.00
_cell.angle_beta   90.00
_cell.angle_gamma   90.00
#
_symmetry.space_group_name_H-M   'P 1'
#
loop_
_entity.id
_entity.type
_entity.pdbx_description
1 polymer ?
#
loop_
_entity_poly.entity_id
_entity_poly.type
_entity_poly.pdbx_seq_one_letter_code
_entity_poly.pdbx_strand_id
1 'polypeptide(L)'
;IGEDAISRMIDRDDFVQRLNGFLEKQTRTDRMIFVLRFWYMETPREIAKHMGLKEKNVYNTLYQMRKRFRVYWEQRGKEDTVYEKA
;
A
#
# COMPACT_ATOMS: atom_id res chain seq x y z
N ILE A 1 -9.90 -19.75 -19.17
CA ILE A 1 -9.89 -19.64 -17.71
C ILE A 1 -8.50 -19.86 -17.14
N GLY A 2 -7.76 -20.84 -17.65
CA GLY A 2 -6.50 -21.28 -17.06
C GLY A 2 -5.44 -20.18 -16.92
N GLU A 3 -4.91 -19.67 -18.02
CA GLU A 3 -3.80 -18.72 -17.98
C GLU A 3 -4.20 -17.38 -17.39
N ASP A 4 -5.36 -16.86 -17.74
CA ASP A 4 -5.82 -15.58 -17.24
C ASP A 4 -6.06 -15.59 -15.74
N ALA A 5 -6.64 -16.68 -15.22
CA ALA A 5 -6.87 -16.84 -13.80
C ALA A 5 -5.55 -16.95 -13.03
N ILE A 6 -4.59 -17.71 -13.57
CA ILE A 6 -3.27 -17.88 -12.96
C ILE A 6 -2.51 -16.54 -12.97
N SER A 7 -2.55 -15.83 -14.10
CA SER A 7 -1.91 -14.51 -14.20
C SER A 7 -2.46 -13.52 -13.17
N ARG A 8 -3.79 -13.51 -13.00
CA ARG A 8 -4.41 -12.64 -12.00
C ARG A 8 -4.00 -12.99 -10.59
N MET A 9 -3.87 -14.28 -10.29
CA MET A 9 -3.44 -14.75 -8.98
C MET A 9 -1.99 -14.35 -8.70
N ILE A 10 -1.11 -14.51 -9.68
CA ILE A 10 0.29 -14.11 -9.58
C ILE A 10 0.40 -12.61 -9.35
N ASP A 11 -0.36 -11.82 -10.14
CA ASP A 11 -0.36 -10.37 -10.01
C ASP A 11 -0.85 -9.93 -8.63
N ARG A 12 -1.87 -10.62 -8.11
CA ARG A 12 -2.38 -10.33 -6.76
C ARG A 12 -1.33 -10.63 -5.71
N ASP A 13 -0.68 -11.78 -5.78
CA ASP A 13 0.35 -12.17 -4.82
C ASP A 13 1.54 -11.21 -4.86
N ASP A 14 1.96 -10.83 -6.06
CA ASP A 14 3.03 -9.85 -6.26
C ASP A 14 2.64 -8.51 -5.64
N PHE A 15 1.41 -8.06 -5.88
CA PHE A 15 0.90 -6.83 -5.31
C PHE A 15 0.92 -6.88 -3.78
N VAL A 16 0.43 -7.96 -3.19
CA VAL A 16 0.38 -8.12 -1.74
C VAL A 16 1.79 -8.12 -1.15
N GLN A 17 2.73 -8.82 -1.78
CA GLN A 17 4.11 -8.85 -1.32
C GLN A 17 4.76 -7.46 -1.37
N ARG A 18 4.56 -6.74 -2.46
CA ARG A 18 5.09 -5.39 -2.60
C ARG A 18 4.45 -4.43 -1.60
N LEU A 19 3.14 -4.55 -1.39
CA LEU A 19 2.44 -3.74 -0.42
C LEU A 19 2.95 -3.99 1.00
N ASN A 20 3.14 -5.25 1.37
CA ASN A 20 3.69 -5.61 2.67
C ASN A 20 5.09 -5.06 2.86
N GLY A 21 5.95 -5.17 1.84
CA GLY A 21 7.29 -4.61 1.88
C GLY A 21 7.29 -3.10 2.06
N PHE A 22 6.36 -2.43 1.39
CA PHE A 22 6.19 -0.99 1.55
C PHE A 22 5.75 -0.62 2.97
N LEU A 23 4.74 -1.33 3.49
CA LEU A 23 4.20 -1.05 4.81
C LEU A 23 5.22 -1.26 5.93
N GLU A 24 6.10 -2.24 5.78
CA GLU A 24 7.18 -2.49 6.74
C GLU A 24 8.10 -1.29 6.91
N LYS A 25 8.26 -0.49 5.87
CA LYS A 25 9.12 0.69 5.88
C LYS A 25 8.43 1.94 6.44
N GLN A 26 7.14 1.87 6.70
CA GLN A 26 6.38 3.01 7.22
C GLN A 26 6.43 3.04 8.74
N THR A 27 6.15 4.21 9.32
CA THR A 27 5.99 4.32 10.76
C THR A 27 4.79 3.50 11.21
N ARG A 28 4.76 3.15 12.48
CA ARG A 28 3.64 2.41 13.05
C ARG A 28 2.32 3.15 12.85
N THR A 29 2.31 4.45 13.10
CA THR A 29 1.12 5.28 12.95
C THR A 29 0.61 5.29 11.51
N ASP A 30 1.51 5.53 10.55
CA ASP A 30 1.14 5.56 9.13
C ASP A 30 0.62 4.20 8.66
N ARG A 31 1.26 3.13 9.10
CA ARG A 31 0.83 1.77 8.79
C ARG A 31 -0.57 1.49 9.31
N MET A 32 -0.85 1.88 10.56
CA MET A 32 -2.17 1.71 11.16
C MET A 32 -3.24 2.47 10.39
N ILE A 33 -2.97 3.71 10.03
CA ILE A 33 -3.90 4.53 9.26
C ILE A 33 -4.23 3.84 7.93
N PHE A 34 -3.21 3.34 7.24
CA PHE A 34 -3.39 2.65 5.97
C PHE A 34 -4.23 1.38 6.14
N VAL A 35 -3.90 0.55 7.12
CA VAL A 35 -4.62 -0.70 7.37
C VAL A 35 -6.07 -0.43 7.73
N LEU A 36 -6.34 0.53 8.60
CA LEU A 36 -7.71 0.88 8.96
C LEU A 36 -8.51 1.35 7.76
N ARG A 37 -7.89 2.15 6.88
CA ARG A 37 -8.57 2.67 5.70
C ARG A 37 -8.86 1.60 4.65
N PHE A 38 -7.88 0.78 4.33
CA PHE A 38 -7.97 -0.11 3.18
C PHE A 38 -8.35 -1.54 3.53
N TRP A 39 -8.08 -1.97 4.75
CA TRP A 39 -8.44 -3.32 5.19
C TRP A 39 -9.77 -3.33 5.94
N TYR A 40 -9.95 -2.40 6.85
CA TYR A 40 -11.16 -2.32 7.68
C TYR A 40 -12.19 -1.36 7.10
N MET A 41 -11.87 -0.70 5.99
CA MET A 41 -12.78 0.20 5.29
C MET A 41 -13.30 1.35 6.15
N GLU A 42 -12.51 1.79 7.11
CA GLU A 42 -12.87 2.93 7.92
C GLU A 42 -12.73 4.24 7.14
N THR A 43 -13.61 5.19 7.42
CA THR A 43 -13.49 6.52 6.86
C THR A 43 -12.36 7.27 7.56
N PRO A 44 -11.76 8.29 6.93
CA PRO A 44 -10.74 9.11 7.61
C PRO A 44 -11.25 9.70 8.92
N ARG A 45 -12.52 10.03 9.02
CA ARG A 45 -13.14 10.54 10.23
C ARG A 45 -13.11 9.49 11.35
N GLU A 46 -13.49 8.25 11.01
CA GLU A 46 -13.46 7.15 11.97
C GLU A 46 -12.03 6.84 12.42
N ILE A 47 -11.08 6.84 11.48
CA ILE A 47 -9.67 6.62 11.80
C ILE A 47 -9.17 7.69 12.77
N ALA A 48 -9.47 8.95 12.47
CA ALA A 48 -9.07 10.06 13.33
C ALA A 48 -9.62 9.88 14.76
N LYS A 49 -10.86 9.47 14.86
CA LYS A 49 -11.52 9.24 16.14
C LYS A 49 -10.85 8.09 16.91
N HIS A 50 -10.59 6.96 16.23
CA HIS A 50 -9.96 5.80 16.86
C HIS A 50 -8.54 6.06 17.32
N MET A 51 -7.80 6.84 16.56
CA MET A 51 -6.38 7.07 16.82
C MET A 51 -6.10 8.37 17.59
N GLY A 52 -7.13 9.13 17.89
CA GLY A 52 -6.97 10.41 18.58
C GLY A 52 -6.25 11.45 17.74
N LEU A 53 -6.46 11.43 16.43
CA LEU A 53 -5.83 12.33 15.48
C LEU A 53 -6.86 13.30 14.91
N LYS A 54 -6.38 14.36 14.28
CA LYS A 54 -7.24 15.26 13.52
C LYS A 54 -7.55 14.64 12.16
N GLU A 55 -8.79 14.76 11.72
CA GLU A 55 -9.23 14.23 10.43
C GLU A 55 -8.36 14.75 9.28
N LYS A 56 -8.01 16.03 9.31
CA LYS A 56 -7.12 16.66 8.35
C LYS A 56 -5.78 15.92 8.25
N ASN A 57 -5.22 15.53 9.38
CA ASN A 57 -3.94 14.83 9.42
C ASN A 57 -4.05 13.43 8.83
N VAL A 58 -5.18 12.75 9.05
CA VAL A 58 -5.43 11.43 8.47
C VAL A 58 -5.48 11.54 6.95
N TYR A 59 -6.23 12.51 6.41
CA TYR A 59 -6.29 12.74 4.96
C TYR A 59 -4.92 12.99 4.38
N ASN A 60 -4.13 13.85 5.03
CA ASN A 60 -2.80 14.17 4.57
C ASN A 60 -1.88 12.95 4.57
N THR A 61 -1.95 12.15 5.62
CA THR A 61 -1.15 10.92 5.73
C THR A 61 -1.51 9.95 4.61
N LEU A 62 -2.80 9.73 4.35
CA LEU A 62 -3.24 8.84 3.28
C LEU A 62 -2.78 9.35 1.91
N TYR A 63 -2.86 10.65 1.69
CA TYR A 63 -2.40 11.25 0.44
C TYR A 63 -0.90 11.02 0.24
N GLN A 64 -0.10 11.28 1.27
CA GLN A 64 1.35 11.09 1.21
C GLN A 64 1.72 9.62 1.04
N MET A 65 1.02 8.71 1.69
CA MET A 65 1.28 7.28 1.57
C MET A 65 1.00 6.78 0.15
N ARG A 66 -0.06 7.27 -0.50
CA ARG A 66 -0.34 6.91 -1.89
C ARG A 66 0.81 7.32 -2.80
N LYS A 67 1.35 8.51 -2.60
CA LYS A 67 2.48 9.01 -3.40
C LYS A 67 3.73 8.18 -3.16
N ARG A 68 4.03 7.87 -1.90
CA ARG A 68 5.19 7.04 -1.55
C ARG A 68 5.06 5.62 -2.11
N PHE A 69 3.87 5.04 -2.04
CA PHE A 69 3.62 3.70 -2.57
C PHE A 69 3.82 3.67 -4.07
N ARG A 70 3.36 4.68 -4.77
CA ARG A 70 3.55 4.78 -6.21
C ARG A 70 5.02 4.78 -6.60
N VAL A 71 5.82 5.58 -5.90
CA VAL A 71 7.27 5.63 -6.13
C VAL A 71 7.92 4.28 -5.82
N TYR A 72 7.55 3.68 -4.70
CA TYR A 72 8.05 2.36 -4.30
C TYR A 72 7.74 1.32 -5.37
N TRP A 73 6.51 1.31 -5.87
CA TRP A 73 6.08 0.38 -6.90
C TRP A 73 6.88 0.54 -8.19
N GLU A 74 7.05 1.78 -8.62
CA GLU A 74 7.81 2.08 -9.86
C GLU A 74 9.27 1.67 -9.74
N GLN A 75 9.89 1.90 -8.59
CA GLN A 75 11.26 1.50 -8.36
C GLN A 75 11.43 -0.02 -8.35
N ARG A 76 10.50 -0.73 -7.71
CA ARG A 76 10.52 -2.20 -7.72
C ARG A 76 10.38 -2.74 -9.13
N GLY A 77 9.50 -2.15 -9.92
CA GLY A 77 9.35 -2.53 -11.32
C GLY A 77 10.62 -2.39 -12.13
N LYS A 78 11.37 -1.31 -11.90
CA LYS A 78 12.64 -1.07 -12.57
C LYS A 78 13.69 -2.10 -12.15
N GLU A 79 13.76 -2.43 -10.87
CA GLU A 79 14.67 -3.45 -10.35
C GLU A 79 14.37 -4.81 -10.98
N ASP A 80 13.09 -5.18 -11.04
CA ASP A 80 12.66 -6.44 -11.65
C ASP A 80 13.03 -6.48 -13.12
N THR A 81 12.87 -5.37 -13.84
CA THR A 81 13.24 -5.26 -15.24
C THR A 81 14.75 -5.45 -15.45
N VAL A 82 15.56 -4.90 -14.56
CA VAL A 82 17.02 -5.06 -14.63
C VAL A 82 17.40 -6.54 -14.46
N TYR A 83 16.77 -7.24 -13.53
CA TYR A 83 17.01 -8.66 -13.33
C TYR A 83 16.60 -9.49 -14.54
N GLU A 84 15.51 -9.17 -15.18
CA GLU A 84 15.06 -9.87 -16.38
C GLU A 84 16.02 -9.72 -17.54
N LYS A 85 16.67 -8.58 -17.67
CA LYS A 85 17.64 -8.31 -18.73
C LYS A 85 19.00 -8.96 -18.49
N ALA A 86 19.28 -9.27 -17.26
CA ALA A 86 20.55 -9.92 -16.91
C ALA A 86 20.50 -11.40 -17.20
#